data_5014f4ce58230d3335d99f639da1eb97
#
_entry.id   5014f4ce58230d3335d99f639da1eb97
#
_cell.length_a   1.000
_cell.length_b   1.000
_cell.length_c   1.000
_cell.angle_alpha   90.00
_cell.angle_beta   90.00
_cell.angle_gamma   90.00
#
_symmetry.space_group_name_H-M   'P 1'
#
loop_
_entity.id
_entity.type
_entity.pdbx_description
1 polymer ?
#
loop_
_entity_poly.entity_id
_entity_poly.type
_entity_poly.pdbx_seq_one_letter_code
_entity_poly.pdbx_strand_id
1 'polypeptide(L)'
;MVRFAHTVFAMPFALIGFFLGIKAAGGFDWLLLLEVVLCMVFARNTAMGFNRWLDRDIDAMNPRTSSREIPAGKISPRNAMIFIVVNIILFIATTFFINRLVFYLSPIALAVVMFYSYTKRFTPLCHFVLGCGLALAPIGAYLAVTGEFAVLPVVYSLMVLTWVSGFDVIYSLQDADFDSGKGLHSIPQWLGIKGALRLSAAVHVLTALLVFVAGYLQGAGLMFAIGSGIFCVLLARQHSIVKADDLSKVNVAFGTFNGVASCVFAAFDIVDILFGNANFI
;
A
#
# COMPACT_ATOMS: atom_id res chain seq x y z
N MET A 1 17.74 -0.98 5.83
CA MET A 1 17.19 -0.19 4.71
C MET A 1 15.70 -0.46 4.47
N VAL A 2 15.24 -1.70 4.49
CA VAL A 2 13.82 -2.06 4.38
C VAL A 2 13.28 -2.49 5.74
N ARG A 3 12.13 -1.95 6.17
CA ARG A 3 11.46 -2.35 7.41
C ARG A 3 10.40 -3.40 7.10
N PHE A 4 10.58 -4.62 7.54
CA PHE A 4 9.63 -5.72 7.28
C PHE A 4 8.20 -5.42 7.78
N ALA A 5 8.07 -4.75 8.92
CA ALA A 5 6.77 -4.37 9.49
C ALA A 5 5.83 -3.63 8.51
N HIS A 6 6.36 -2.92 7.52
CA HIS A 6 5.48 -2.26 6.54
C HIS A 6 5.00 -3.20 5.41
N THR A 7 5.41 -4.49 5.36
CA THR A 7 4.89 -5.49 4.41
C THR A 7 3.41 -5.78 4.68
N VAL A 8 2.97 -5.62 5.92
CA VAL A 8 1.58 -5.82 6.33
C VAL A 8 0.57 -4.86 5.67
N PHE A 9 0.99 -3.81 4.98
CA PHE A 9 0.03 -2.91 4.33
C PHE A 9 -0.45 -3.43 2.97
N ALA A 10 0.43 -3.99 2.15
CA ALA A 10 0.09 -4.40 0.79
C ALA A 10 -0.05 -5.93 0.62
N MET A 11 0.74 -6.73 1.36
CA MET A 11 0.73 -8.18 1.26
C MET A 11 -0.66 -8.81 1.53
N PRO A 12 -1.41 -8.39 2.57
CA PRO A 12 -2.76 -8.93 2.79
C PRO A 12 -3.69 -8.73 1.59
N PHE A 13 -3.62 -7.58 0.93
CA PHE A 13 -4.44 -7.30 -0.25
C PHE A 13 -3.95 -8.04 -1.51
N ALA A 14 -2.65 -8.29 -1.64
CA ALA A 14 -2.13 -9.19 -2.67
C ALA A 14 -2.69 -10.61 -2.48
N LEU A 15 -2.75 -11.11 -1.25
CA LEU A 15 -3.34 -12.40 -0.95
C LEU A 15 -4.84 -12.44 -1.27
N ILE A 16 -5.61 -11.39 -0.94
CA ILE A 16 -7.01 -11.29 -1.38
C ILE A 16 -7.10 -11.42 -2.90
N GLY A 17 -6.33 -10.62 -3.66
CA GLY A 17 -6.31 -10.68 -5.12
C GLY A 17 -5.95 -12.07 -5.66
N PHE A 18 -4.97 -12.73 -5.04
CA PHE A 18 -4.59 -14.10 -5.37
C PHE A 18 -5.74 -15.09 -5.17
N PHE A 19 -6.40 -15.07 -4.00
CA PHE A 19 -7.50 -16.00 -3.72
C PHE A 19 -8.76 -15.69 -4.52
N LEU A 20 -9.02 -14.43 -4.87
CA LEU A 20 -10.06 -14.09 -5.87
C LEU A 20 -9.74 -14.72 -7.23
N GLY A 21 -8.46 -14.67 -7.65
CA GLY A 21 -8.00 -15.33 -8.87
C GLY A 21 -8.18 -16.86 -8.81
N ILE A 22 -7.81 -17.49 -7.70
CA ILE A 22 -8.01 -18.93 -7.48
C ILE A 22 -9.49 -19.31 -7.57
N LYS A 23 -10.39 -18.51 -6.96
CA LYS A 23 -11.85 -18.74 -7.05
C LYS A 23 -12.36 -18.61 -8.48
N ALA A 24 -11.80 -17.71 -9.28
CA ALA A 24 -12.21 -17.47 -10.66
C ALA A 24 -11.65 -18.52 -11.64
N ALA A 25 -10.39 -18.89 -11.52
CA ALA A 25 -9.70 -19.79 -12.46
C ALA A 25 -9.82 -21.27 -12.09
N GLY A 26 -10.04 -21.57 -10.81
CA GLY A 26 -9.98 -22.92 -10.26
C GLY A 26 -8.55 -23.45 -10.13
N GLY A 27 -8.31 -24.25 -9.09
CA GLY A 27 -6.98 -24.85 -8.84
C GLY A 27 -6.02 -23.92 -8.08
N PHE A 28 -5.41 -24.48 -7.04
CA PHE A 28 -4.42 -23.79 -6.21
C PHE A 28 -3.01 -24.26 -6.57
N ASP A 29 -2.10 -23.30 -6.78
CA ASP A 29 -0.70 -23.58 -7.08
C ASP A 29 0.21 -22.89 -6.03
N TRP A 30 0.98 -23.69 -5.30
CA TRP A 30 1.94 -23.23 -4.31
C TRP A 30 3.11 -22.46 -4.91
N LEU A 31 3.55 -22.86 -6.11
CA LEU A 31 4.65 -22.19 -6.78
C LEU A 31 4.23 -20.77 -7.19
N LEU A 32 3.03 -20.65 -7.77
CA LEU A 32 2.48 -19.35 -8.16
C LEU A 32 2.26 -18.44 -6.94
N LEU A 33 1.79 -18.98 -5.80
CA LEU A 33 1.70 -18.20 -4.56
C LEU A 33 3.08 -17.69 -4.11
N LEU A 34 4.10 -18.56 -4.15
CA LEU A 34 5.47 -18.16 -3.82
C LEU A 34 5.97 -17.06 -4.75
N GLU A 35 5.73 -17.17 -6.05
CA GLU A 35 6.12 -16.17 -7.05
C GLU A 35 5.42 -14.82 -6.80
N VAL A 36 4.13 -14.82 -6.48
CA VAL A 36 3.39 -13.59 -6.10
C VAL A 36 3.99 -12.95 -4.84
N VAL A 37 4.29 -13.74 -3.81
CA VAL A 37 4.92 -13.24 -2.59
C VAL A 37 6.31 -12.67 -2.88
N LEU A 38 7.11 -13.35 -3.71
CA LEU A 38 8.43 -12.85 -4.13
C LEU A 38 8.31 -11.54 -4.91
N CYS A 39 7.36 -11.43 -5.84
CA CYS A 39 7.07 -10.17 -6.54
C CYS A 39 6.76 -9.04 -5.57
N MET A 40 5.91 -9.27 -4.56
CA MET A 40 5.59 -8.29 -3.53
C MET A 40 6.83 -7.84 -2.75
N VAL A 41 7.71 -8.79 -2.37
CA VAL A 41 8.96 -8.49 -1.67
C VAL A 41 9.90 -7.66 -2.54
N PHE A 42 10.12 -8.06 -3.80
CA PHE A 42 11.06 -7.37 -4.69
C PHE A 42 10.56 -5.98 -5.10
N ALA A 43 9.28 -5.84 -5.46
CA ALA A 43 8.68 -4.54 -5.77
C ALA A 43 8.80 -3.56 -4.60
N ARG A 44 8.50 -4.04 -3.39
CA ARG A 44 8.62 -3.25 -2.17
C ARG A 44 10.06 -2.88 -1.83
N ASN A 45 11.00 -3.83 -1.94
CA ASN A 45 12.42 -3.57 -1.73
C ASN A 45 12.92 -2.50 -2.71
N THR A 46 12.49 -2.58 -3.97
CA THR A 46 12.77 -1.57 -4.99
C THR A 46 12.21 -0.22 -4.61
N ALA A 47 10.92 -0.13 -4.28
CA ALA A 47 10.25 1.12 -3.92
C ALA A 47 10.90 1.80 -2.70
N MET A 48 11.10 1.04 -1.61
CA MET A 48 11.70 1.59 -0.38
C MET A 48 13.18 1.91 -0.56
N GLY A 49 13.93 1.06 -1.25
CA GLY A 49 15.34 1.28 -1.55
C GLY A 49 15.52 2.54 -2.39
N PHE A 50 14.71 2.69 -3.43
CA PHE A 50 14.74 3.85 -4.33
C PHE A 50 14.36 5.15 -3.59
N ASN A 51 13.30 5.13 -2.79
CA ASN A 51 12.92 6.28 -1.96
C ASN A 51 14.07 6.72 -1.04
N ARG A 52 14.70 5.77 -0.33
CA ARG A 52 15.83 6.05 0.57
C ARG A 52 17.06 6.58 -0.17
N TRP A 53 17.33 6.06 -1.35
CA TRP A 53 18.44 6.51 -2.19
C TRP A 53 18.19 7.89 -2.77
N LEU A 54 16.98 8.14 -3.27
CA LEU A 54 16.60 9.41 -3.87
C LEU A 54 16.55 10.56 -2.85
N ASP A 55 15.97 10.27 -1.67
CA ASP A 55 15.73 11.26 -0.62
C ASP A 55 16.90 11.39 0.37
N ARG A 56 18.04 10.74 0.16
CA ARG A 56 19.17 10.70 1.11
C ARG A 56 19.64 12.06 1.60
N ASP A 57 19.67 13.06 0.71
CA ASP A 57 20.12 14.41 1.05
C ASP A 57 19.04 15.18 1.84
N ILE A 58 17.77 14.97 1.52
CA ILE A 58 16.60 15.49 2.26
C ILE A 58 16.53 14.82 3.63
N ASP A 59 16.68 13.50 3.68
CA ASP A 59 16.67 12.71 4.91
C ASP A 59 17.79 13.12 5.88
N ALA A 60 18.97 13.49 5.37
CA ALA A 60 20.07 13.96 6.19
C ALA A 60 19.76 15.29 6.91
N MET A 61 18.90 16.12 6.32
CA MET A 61 18.50 17.42 6.88
C MET A 61 17.30 17.32 7.85
N ASN A 62 16.54 16.23 7.80
CA ASN A 62 15.36 16.05 8.65
C ASN A 62 15.75 15.31 9.94
N PRO A 63 15.57 15.90 11.15
CA PRO A 63 15.89 15.25 12.43
C PRO A 63 15.26 13.89 12.62
N ARG A 64 14.05 13.67 12.08
CA ARG A 64 13.30 12.40 12.17
C ARG A 64 13.92 11.29 11.32
N THR A 65 14.60 11.64 10.21
CA THR A 65 15.09 10.67 9.23
C THR A 65 16.62 10.66 9.06
N SER A 66 17.34 11.59 9.67
CA SER A 66 18.82 11.68 9.60
C SER A 66 19.54 10.42 10.10
N SER A 67 18.93 9.66 11.01
CA SER A 67 19.45 8.38 11.51
C SER A 67 19.25 7.18 10.57
N ARG A 68 18.60 7.39 9.39
CA ARG A 68 18.42 6.35 8.38
C ARG A 68 19.77 5.87 7.82
N GLU A 69 19.81 4.67 7.27
CA GLU A 69 21.05 3.94 6.99
C GLU A 69 21.96 4.65 5.97
N ILE A 70 21.41 5.32 4.95
CA ILE A 70 22.21 6.04 3.93
C ILE A 70 22.71 7.38 4.48
N PRO A 71 21.85 8.28 5.03
CA PRO A 71 22.30 9.52 5.66
C PRO A 71 23.32 9.30 6.79
N ALA A 72 23.12 8.24 7.60
CA ALA A 72 24.01 7.88 8.70
C ALA A 72 25.31 7.18 8.24
N GLY A 73 25.57 7.03 6.94
CA GLY A 73 26.77 6.40 6.40
C GLY A 73 26.88 4.89 6.60
N LYS A 74 25.83 4.22 7.13
CA LYS A 74 25.82 2.76 7.38
C LYS A 74 25.75 1.95 6.09
N ILE A 75 25.15 2.52 5.03
CA ILE A 75 25.04 1.92 3.69
C ILE A 75 25.45 3.00 2.69
N SER A 76 26.42 2.67 1.83
CA SER A 76 26.82 3.59 0.76
C SER A 76 25.71 3.76 -0.29
N PRO A 77 25.58 4.94 -0.92
CA PRO A 77 24.62 5.14 -2.02
C PRO A 77 24.81 4.15 -3.17
N ARG A 78 26.06 3.72 -3.43
CA ARG A 78 26.37 2.71 -4.45
C ARG A 78 25.77 1.35 -4.10
N ASN A 79 25.96 0.89 -2.86
CA ASN A 79 25.41 -0.38 -2.40
C ASN A 79 23.88 -0.37 -2.38
N ALA A 80 23.28 0.77 -2.01
CA ALA A 80 21.83 0.95 -2.10
C ALA A 80 21.32 0.85 -3.55
N MET A 81 22.02 1.44 -4.51
CA MET A 81 21.67 1.33 -5.93
C MET A 81 21.82 -0.11 -6.44
N ILE A 82 22.88 -0.82 -6.08
CA ILE A 82 23.05 -2.26 -6.42
C ILE A 82 21.86 -3.07 -5.88
N PHE A 83 21.48 -2.84 -4.62
CA PHE A 83 20.32 -3.50 -4.02
C PHE A 83 19.02 -3.24 -4.79
N ILE A 84 18.78 -1.98 -5.22
CA ILE A 84 17.61 -1.61 -6.02
C ILE A 84 17.61 -2.36 -7.36
N VAL A 85 18.73 -2.31 -8.09
CA VAL A 85 18.86 -2.95 -9.41
C VAL A 85 18.67 -4.47 -9.32
N VAL A 86 19.26 -5.11 -8.31
CA VAL A 86 19.07 -6.55 -8.08
C VAL A 86 17.59 -6.88 -7.84
N ASN A 87 16.87 -6.09 -7.01
CA ASN A 87 15.45 -6.34 -6.78
C ASN A 87 14.59 -6.06 -8.02
N ILE A 88 14.93 -5.08 -8.86
CA ILE A 88 14.29 -4.85 -10.17
C ILE A 88 14.44 -6.07 -11.07
N ILE A 89 15.66 -6.60 -11.21
CA ILE A 89 15.94 -7.77 -12.05
C ILE A 89 15.18 -8.99 -11.53
N LEU A 90 15.22 -9.24 -10.22
CA LEU A 90 14.50 -10.34 -9.59
C LEU A 90 12.99 -10.23 -9.77
N PHE A 91 12.43 -9.02 -9.65
CA PHE A 91 11.00 -8.79 -9.91
C PHE A 91 10.62 -9.15 -11.34
N ILE A 92 11.34 -8.59 -12.33
CA ILE A 92 11.06 -8.86 -13.76
C ILE A 92 11.27 -10.33 -14.09
N ALA A 93 12.32 -10.96 -13.57
CA ALA A 93 12.57 -12.38 -13.76
C ALA A 93 11.46 -13.25 -13.18
N THR A 94 10.97 -12.95 -11.96
CA THR A 94 9.86 -13.70 -11.36
C THR A 94 8.59 -13.54 -12.19
N THR A 95 8.26 -12.32 -12.64
CA THR A 95 7.07 -12.10 -13.47
C THR A 95 7.11 -12.82 -14.81
N PHE A 96 8.30 -13.07 -15.36
CA PHE A 96 8.47 -13.85 -16.60
C PHE A 96 7.97 -15.31 -16.43
N PHE A 97 8.17 -15.92 -15.25
CA PHE A 97 7.71 -17.28 -14.98
C PHE A 97 6.22 -17.35 -14.68
N ILE A 98 5.58 -16.28 -14.23
CA ILE A 98 4.15 -16.24 -13.91
C ILE A 98 3.30 -16.30 -15.20
N ASN A 99 3.25 -15.23 -15.98
CA ASN A 99 2.54 -15.19 -17.26
C ASN A 99 2.96 -13.96 -18.11
N ARG A 100 2.63 -14.00 -19.39
CA ARG A 100 3.02 -12.95 -20.36
C ARG A 100 2.46 -11.57 -20.00
N LEU A 101 1.21 -11.50 -19.53
CA LEU A 101 0.57 -10.22 -19.20
C LEU A 101 1.27 -9.53 -18.04
N VAL A 102 1.49 -10.26 -16.96
CA VAL A 102 2.17 -9.72 -15.75
C VAL A 102 3.62 -9.35 -16.08
N PHE A 103 4.30 -10.14 -16.92
CA PHE A 103 5.64 -9.82 -17.39
C PHE A 103 5.68 -8.49 -18.18
N TYR A 104 4.78 -8.28 -19.15
CA TYR A 104 4.75 -7.02 -19.89
C TYR A 104 4.32 -5.81 -19.06
N LEU A 105 3.51 -6.01 -18.02
CA LEU A 105 3.10 -4.94 -17.09
C LEU A 105 4.16 -4.66 -16.02
N SER A 106 5.12 -5.55 -15.79
CA SER A 106 6.10 -5.44 -14.72
C SER A 106 6.98 -4.16 -14.78
N PRO A 107 7.47 -3.68 -15.94
CA PRO A 107 8.20 -2.42 -16.02
C PRO A 107 7.33 -1.20 -15.66
N ILE A 108 6.04 -1.24 -16.04
CA ILE A 108 5.08 -0.18 -15.72
C ILE A 108 4.83 -0.15 -14.21
N ALA A 109 4.62 -1.31 -13.60
CA ALA A 109 4.46 -1.43 -12.15
C ALA A 109 5.67 -0.87 -11.40
N LEU A 110 6.89 -1.24 -11.82
CA LEU A 110 8.13 -0.70 -11.25
C LEU A 110 8.25 0.81 -11.42
N ALA A 111 7.88 1.33 -12.60
CA ALA A 111 7.87 2.77 -12.83
C ALA A 111 6.92 3.48 -11.85
N VAL A 112 5.70 2.99 -11.65
CA VAL A 112 4.73 3.56 -10.71
C VAL A 112 5.26 3.53 -9.28
N VAL A 113 5.77 2.39 -8.81
CA VAL A 113 6.26 2.26 -7.42
C VAL A 113 7.58 3.01 -7.15
N MET A 114 8.31 3.41 -8.16
CA MET A 114 9.47 4.29 -8.01
C MET A 114 9.10 5.77 -8.16
N PHE A 115 8.17 6.08 -9.08
CA PHE A 115 7.80 7.45 -9.42
C PHE A 115 7.26 8.23 -8.22
N TYR A 116 6.53 7.57 -7.30
CA TYR A 116 5.98 8.26 -6.12
C TYR A 116 7.05 9.03 -5.34
N SER A 117 8.30 8.51 -5.30
CA SER A 117 9.40 9.15 -4.56
C SER A 117 9.78 10.53 -5.10
N TYR A 118 9.51 10.80 -6.38
CA TYR A 118 9.74 12.11 -6.98
C TYR A 118 8.63 13.11 -6.68
N THR A 119 7.41 12.65 -6.46
CA THR A 119 6.20 13.46 -6.54
C THR A 119 6.13 14.56 -5.49
N LYS A 120 6.63 14.33 -4.27
CA LYS A 120 6.67 15.38 -3.22
C LYS A 120 7.55 16.59 -3.58
N ARG A 121 8.35 16.54 -4.67
CA ARG A 121 9.16 17.66 -5.16
C ARG A 121 8.36 18.65 -6.00
N PHE A 122 7.17 18.28 -6.51
CA PHE A 122 6.39 19.12 -7.41
C PHE A 122 4.86 19.06 -7.21
N THR A 123 4.34 18.15 -6.38
CA THR A 123 2.89 18.06 -6.17
C THR A 123 2.52 17.60 -4.75
N PRO A 124 1.48 18.21 -4.13
CA PRO A 124 0.94 17.74 -2.86
C PRO A 124 0.19 16.41 -2.97
N LEU A 125 -0.13 15.93 -4.20
CA LEU A 125 -0.83 14.67 -4.44
C LEU A 125 0.09 13.44 -4.29
N CYS A 126 1.31 13.59 -3.79
CA CYS A 126 2.28 12.50 -3.59
C CYS A 126 1.72 11.31 -2.79
N HIS A 127 0.80 11.57 -1.86
CA HIS A 127 0.10 10.53 -1.07
C HIS A 127 -0.77 9.62 -1.93
N PHE A 128 -1.45 10.18 -2.93
CA PHE A 128 -2.27 9.41 -3.87
C PHE A 128 -1.39 8.60 -4.84
N VAL A 129 -0.25 9.14 -5.25
CA VAL A 129 0.70 8.40 -6.09
C VAL A 129 1.32 7.22 -5.32
N LEU A 130 1.60 7.39 -4.02
CA LEU A 130 1.97 6.27 -3.14
C LEU A 130 0.84 5.24 -3.07
N GLY A 131 -0.40 5.71 -2.89
CA GLY A 131 -1.60 4.86 -2.92
C GLY A 131 -1.73 4.05 -4.21
N CYS A 132 -1.49 4.66 -5.38
CA CYS A 132 -1.45 3.96 -6.67
C CYS A 132 -0.41 2.84 -6.68
N GLY A 133 0.78 3.07 -6.10
CA GLY A 133 1.82 2.04 -6.01
C GLY A 133 1.38 0.80 -5.23
N LEU A 134 0.72 0.99 -4.06
CA LEU A 134 0.23 -0.14 -3.26
C LEU A 134 -1.05 -0.76 -3.85
N ALA A 135 -1.85 0.00 -4.58
CA ALA A 135 -3.06 -0.46 -5.27
C ALA A 135 -2.77 -1.52 -6.35
N LEU A 136 -1.54 -1.60 -6.85
CA LEU A 136 -1.13 -2.65 -7.79
C LEU A 136 -1.11 -4.05 -7.16
N ALA A 137 -1.11 -4.16 -5.82
CA ALA A 137 -0.99 -5.44 -5.14
C ALA A 137 -2.18 -6.38 -5.39
N PRO A 138 -3.45 -6.03 -5.13
CA PRO A 138 -4.56 -6.94 -5.36
C PRO A 138 -4.79 -7.26 -6.83
N ILE A 139 -4.73 -6.26 -7.73
CA ILE A 139 -4.92 -6.51 -9.16
C ILE A 139 -3.76 -7.30 -9.76
N GLY A 140 -2.51 -7.00 -9.37
CA GLY A 140 -1.34 -7.73 -9.85
C GLY A 140 -1.36 -9.20 -9.46
N ALA A 141 -1.76 -9.51 -8.23
CA ALA A 141 -1.90 -10.88 -7.76
C ALA A 141 -3.06 -11.63 -8.44
N TYR A 142 -4.17 -10.96 -8.71
CA TYR A 142 -5.28 -11.52 -9.50
C TYR A 142 -4.83 -11.83 -10.94
N LEU A 143 -4.16 -10.89 -11.61
CA LEU A 143 -3.62 -11.08 -12.96
C LEU A 143 -2.56 -12.19 -13.02
N ALA A 144 -1.82 -12.40 -11.95
CA ALA A 144 -0.85 -13.49 -11.87
C ALA A 144 -1.54 -14.87 -11.98
N VAL A 145 -2.71 -15.01 -11.40
CA VAL A 145 -3.48 -16.27 -11.43
C VAL A 145 -4.28 -16.42 -12.72
N THR A 146 -4.98 -15.36 -13.16
CA THR A 146 -5.99 -15.46 -14.22
C THR A 146 -5.46 -15.04 -15.60
N GLY A 147 -4.47 -14.16 -15.65
CA GLY A 147 -4.03 -13.52 -16.89
C GLY A 147 -5.04 -12.52 -17.47
N GLU A 148 -6.12 -12.18 -16.76
CA GLU A 148 -7.22 -11.36 -17.25
C GLU A 148 -7.63 -10.29 -16.23
N PHE A 149 -8.13 -9.15 -16.72
CA PHE A 149 -8.68 -8.09 -15.86
C PHE A 149 -10.12 -8.41 -15.47
N ALA A 150 -10.48 -8.07 -14.23
CA ALA A 150 -11.85 -8.15 -13.73
C ALA A 150 -12.19 -6.91 -12.89
N VAL A 151 -13.49 -6.62 -12.76
CA VAL A 151 -13.98 -5.44 -12.04
C VAL A 151 -13.67 -5.52 -10.56
N LEU A 152 -13.89 -6.68 -9.94
CA LEU A 152 -13.73 -6.83 -8.49
C LEU A 152 -12.29 -6.55 -8.00
N PRO A 153 -11.21 -7.11 -8.58
CA PRO A 153 -9.84 -6.75 -8.20
C PRO A 153 -9.51 -5.26 -8.41
N VAL A 154 -10.13 -4.61 -9.42
CA VAL A 154 -9.98 -3.15 -9.61
C VAL A 154 -10.64 -2.39 -8.46
N VAL A 155 -11.81 -2.81 -7.97
CA VAL A 155 -12.45 -2.20 -6.80
C VAL A 155 -11.57 -2.35 -5.55
N TYR A 156 -10.97 -3.52 -5.31
CA TYR A 156 -9.98 -3.70 -4.24
C TYR A 156 -8.74 -2.80 -4.42
N SER A 157 -8.29 -2.60 -5.65
CA SER A 157 -7.19 -1.67 -5.93
C SER A 157 -7.56 -0.22 -5.60
N LEU A 158 -8.76 0.23 -5.96
CA LEU A 158 -9.25 1.56 -5.60
C LEU A 158 -9.43 1.70 -4.08
N MET A 159 -9.90 0.65 -3.40
CA MET A 159 -9.96 0.61 -1.94
C MET A 159 -8.58 0.77 -1.31
N VAL A 160 -7.56 0.06 -1.79
CA VAL A 160 -6.18 0.18 -1.31
C VAL A 160 -5.62 1.56 -1.60
N LEU A 161 -5.86 2.11 -2.80
CA LEU A 161 -5.43 3.46 -3.17
C LEU A 161 -5.94 4.49 -2.17
N THR A 162 -7.25 4.52 -1.93
CA THR A 162 -7.88 5.50 -1.03
C THR A 162 -7.46 5.30 0.42
N TRP A 163 -7.43 4.05 0.90
CA TRP A 163 -6.98 3.73 2.25
C TRP A 163 -5.54 4.16 2.51
N VAL A 164 -4.62 3.81 1.61
CA VAL A 164 -3.19 4.18 1.73
C VAL A 164 -3.01 5.68 1.68
N SER A 165 -3.67 6.36 0.73
CA SER A 165 -3.60 7.81 0.62
C SER A 165 -4.07 8.50 1.90
N GLY A 166 -5.17 8.04 2.48
CA GLY A 166 -5.73 8.60 3.70
C GLY A 166 -4.79 8.46 4.90
N PHE A 167 -4.24 7.27 5.15
CA PHE A 167 -3.34 7.09 6.28
C PHE A 167 -1.96 7.73 6.06
N ASP A 168 -1.48 7.82 4.82
CA ASP A 168 -0.20 8.48 4.52
C ASP A 168 -0.30 10.00 4.71
N VAL A 169 -1.45 10.61 4.40
CA VAL A 169 -1.74 12.00 4.76
C VAL A 169 -1.64 12.19 6.28
N ILE A 170 -2.20 11.30 7.11
CA ILE A 170 -2.04 11.37 8.57
C ILE A 170 -0.57 11.24 8.97
N TYR A 171 0.15 10.29 8.37
CA TYR A 171 1.55 10.06 8.69
C TYR A 171 2.43 11.26 8.37
N SER A 172 2.15 11.95 7.27
CA SER A 172 2.91 13.12 6.81
C SER A 172 2.72 14.38 7.66
N LEU A 173 1.73 14.42 8.58
CA LEU A 173 1.54 15.53 9.52
C LEU A 173 2.80 15.80 10.35
N GLN A 174 3.61 14.77 10.63
CA GLN A 174 4.86 14.89 11.38
C GLN A 174 5.96 15.66 10.66
N ASP A 175 5.87 15.77 9.33
CA ASP A 175 6.87 16.44 8.49
C ASP A 175 6.39 17.80 7.96
N ALA A 176 5.19 18.28 8.34
CA ALA A 176 4.56 19.47 7.77
C ALA A 176 5.46 20.72 7.84
N ASP A 177 6.07 20.98 8.99
CA ASP A 177 6.94 22.15 9.21
C ASP A 177 8.26 21.99 8.42
N PHE A 178 8.85 20.80 8.40
CA PHE A 178 10.05 20.50 7.65
C PHE A 178 9.81 20.64 6.14
N ASP A 179 8.73 20.06 5.62
CA ASP A 179 8.35 20.11 4.21
C ASP A 179 8.15 21.57 3.76
N SER A 180 7.47 22.37 4.57
CA SER A 180 7.26 23.80 4.30
C SER A 180 8.59 24.57 4.24
N GLY A 181 9.52 24.33 5.18
CA GLY A 181 10.82 24.98 5.23
C GLY A 181 11.80 24.56 4.12
N LYS A 182 11.52 23.46 3.41
CA LYS A 182 12.35 22.92 2.32
C LYS A 182 11.72 23.02 0.94
N GLY A 183 10.54 23.64 0.82
CA GLY A 183 9.82 23.76 -0.46
C GLY A 183 9.36 22.40 -1.01
N LEU A 184 9.12 21.43 -0.13
CA LEU A 184 8.53 20.14 -0.49
C LEU A 184 7.02 20.24 -0.42
N HIS A 185 6.33 19.51 -1.29
CA HIS A 185 4.89 19.55 -1.40
C HIS A 185 4.26 18.34 -0.72
N SER A 186 3.31 18.60 0.19
CA SER A 186 2.50 17.59 0.84
C SER A 186 1.10 18.13 1.14
N ILE A 187 0.13 17.27 1.37
CA ILE A 187 -1.23 17.70 1.74
C ILE A 187 -1.24 18.55 3.02
N PRO A 188 -0.51 18.18 4.09
CA PRO A 188 -0.43 19.05 5.28
C PRO A 188 0.21 20.41 5.00
N GLN A 189 1.21 20.49 4.14
CA GLN A 189 1.83 21.75 3.73
C GLN A 189 0.83 22.63 2.93
N TRP A 190 0.01 22.00 2.08
CA TRP A 190 -0.95 22.72 1.23
C TRP A 190 -2.21 23.14 1.97
N LEU A 191 -2.85 22.25 2.75
CA LEU A 191 -4.15 22.48 3.40
C LEU A 191 -4.06 22.78 4.90
N GLY A 192 -2.85 22.77 5.46
CA GLY A 192 -2.64 22.79 6.91
C GLY A 192 -3.10 21.52 7.59
N ILE A 193 -2.77 21.37 8.88
CA ILE A 193 -3.04 20.14 9.66
C ILE A 193 -4.55 19.82 9.70
N LYS A 194 -5.41 20.81 9.96
CA LYS A 194 -6.86 20.58 10.03
C LYS A 194 -7.45 20.20 8.67
N GLY A 195 -6.99 20.83 7.57
CA GLY A 195 -7.41 20.50 6.22
C GLY A 195 -6.98 19.10 5.79
N ALA A 196 -5.74 18.72 6.09
CA ALA A 196 -5.20 17.40 5.84
C ALA A 196 -5.99 16.29 6.57
N LEU A 197 -6.32 16.49 7.86
CA LEU A 197 -7.14 15.53 8.62
C LEU A 197 -8.56 15.38 8.05
N ARG A 198 -9.19 16.49 7.60
CA ARG A 198 -10.50 16.43 6.95
C ARG A 198 -10.46 15.69 5.61
N LEU A 199 -9.45 15.96 4.78
CA LEU A 199 -9.26 15.27 3.51
C LEU A 199 -9.00 13.76 3.75
N SER A 200 -8.13 13.42 4.67
CA SER A 200 -7.87 12.02 5.04
C SER A 200 -9.16 11.31 5.50
N ALA A 201 -9.98 11.96 6.32
CA ALA A 201 -11.26 11.40 6.76
C ALA A 201 -12.23 11.19 5.57
N ALA A 202 -12.35 12.16 4.66
CA ALA A 202 -13.18 12.03 3.46
C ALA A 202 -12.72 10.88 2.56
N VAL A 203 -11.40 10.74 2.37
CA VAL A 203 -10.81 9.65 1.58
C VAL A 203 -11.06 8.29 2.26
N HIS A 204 -11.02 8.19 3.59
CA HIS A 204 -11.34 6.96 4.31
C HIS A 204 -12.84 6.63 4.30
N VAL A 205 -13.73 7.63 4.23
CA VAL A 205 -15.15 7.40 3.95
C VAL A 205 -15.33 6.76 2.58
N LEU A 206 -14.63 7.27 1.56
CA LEU A 206 -14.62 6.65 0.23
C LEU A 206 -14.07 5.21 0.28
N THR A 207 -13.03 4.96 1.09
CA THR A 207 -12.54 3.59 1.32
C THR A 207 -13.64 2.68 1.86
N ALA A 208 -14.39 3.13 2.88
CA ALA A 208 -15.49 2.35 3.46
C ALA A 208 -16.61 2.07 2.44
N LEU A 209 -16.92 3.04 1.57
CA LEU A 209 -17.87 2.83 0.47
C LEU A 209 -17.35 1.78 -0.53
N LEU A 210 -16.06 1.82 -0.87
CA LEU A 210 -15.45 0.82 -1.76
C LEU A 210 -15.41 -0.59 -1.13
N VAL A 211 -15.22 -0.70 0.19
CA VAL A 211 -15.38 -1.98 0.92
C VAL A 211 -16.80 -2.52 0.72
N PHE A 212 -17.81 -1.67 0.89
CA PHE A 212 -19.21 -2.08 0.68
C PHE A 212 -19.46 -2.52 -0.78
N VAL A 213 -18.95 -1.78 -1.76
CA VAL A 213 -19.06 -2.13 -3.18
C VAL A 213 -18.36 -3.46 -3.47
N ALA A 214 -17.16 -3.69 -2.90
CA ALA A 214 -16.44 -4.95 -3.04
C ALA A 214 -17.25 -6.12 -2.49
N GLY A 215 -17.82 -5.98 -1.30
CA GLY A 215 -18.68 -6.99 -0.69
C GLY A 215 -19.92 -7.30 -1.52
N TYR A 216 -20.57 -6.28 -2.06
CA TYR A 216 -21.73 -6.45 -2.96
C TYR A 216 -21.36 -7.21 -4.24
N LEU A 217 -20.29 -6.81 -4.91
CA LEU A 217 -19.83 -7.47 -6.15
C LEU A 217 -19.32 -8.89 -5.93
N GLN A 218 -18.75 -9.15 -4.75
CA GLN A 218 -18.27 -10.49 -4.38
C GLN A 218 -19.40 -11.44 -4.02
N GLY A 219 -20.60 -10.95 -3.71
CA GLY A 219 -21.66 -11.72 -3.06
C GLY A 219 -21.23 -12.18 -1.67
N ALA A 220 -20.57 -11.30 -0.93
CA ALA A 220 -19.84 -11.62 0.29
C ALA A 220 -20.78 -12.03 1.43
N GLY A 221 -20.30 -12.98 2.25
CA GLY A 221 -21.01 -13.52 3.38
C GLY A 221 -20.66 -12.88 4.72
N LEU A 222 -20.93 -13.62 5.80
CA LEU A 222 -20.76 -13.14 7.18
C LEU A 222 -19.30 -12.84 7.53
N MET A 223 -18.34 -13.65 7.07
CA MET A 223 -16.94 -13.45 7.40
C MET A 223 -16.44 -12.11 6.82
N PHE A 224 -16.75 -11.83 5.55
CA PHE A 224 -16.45 -10.52 4.97
C PHE A 224 -17.08 -9.37 5.77
N ALA A 225 -18.35 -9.50 6.18
CA ALA A 225 -19.05 -8.47 6.94
C ALA A 225 -18.36 -8.19 8.29
N ILE A 226 -17.91 -9.23 9.00
CA ILE A 226 -17.16 -9.09 10.27
C ILE A 226 -15.83 -8.38 10.01
N GLY A 227 -15.03 -8.86 9.04
CA GLY A 227 -13.73 -8.27 8.69
C GLY A 227 -13.86 -6.81 8.27
N SER A 228 -14.86 -6.49 7.44
CA SER A 228 -15.18 -5.12 7.00
C SER A 228 -15.59 -4.21 8.16
N GLY A 229 -16.41 -4.71 9.08
CA GLY A 229 -16.80 -3.98 10.28
C GLY A 229 -15.60 -3.61 11.15
N ILE A 230 -14.71 -4.57 11.41
CA ILE A 230 -13.47 -4.34 12.17
C ILE A 230 -12.57 -3.33 11.44
N PHE A 231 -12.40 -3.49 10.12
CA PHE A 231 -11.61 -2.56 9.29
C PHE A 231 -12.13 -1.12 9.40
N CYS A 232 -13.44 -0.91 9.20
CA CYS A 232 -14.06 0.40 9.29
C CYS A 232 -13.97 1.02 10.69
N VAL A 233 -14.13 0.21 11.75
CA VAL A 233 -13.96 0.66 13.13
C VAL A 233 -12.52 1.13 13.38
N LEU A 234 -11.52 0.40 12.89
CA LEU A 234 -10.11 0.80 13.04
C LEU A 234 -9.79 2.07 12.22
N LEU A 235 -10.38 2.24 11.03
CA LEU A 235 -10.30 3.50 10.28
C LEU A 235 -10.89 4.68 11.06
N ALA A 236 -12.05 4.52 11.66
CA ALA A 236 -12.66 5.57 12.48
C ALA A 236 -11.82 5.89 13.73
N ARG A 237 -11.27 4.85 14.38
CA ARG A 237 -10.44 5.00 15.58
C ARG A 237 -9.16 5.78 15.30
N GLN A 238 -8.47 5.58 14.17
CA GLN A 238 -7.27 6.36 13.87
C GLN A 238 -7.57 7.87 13.77
N HIS A 239 -8.73 8.28 13.21
CA HIS A 239 -9.15 9.67 13.20
C HIS A 239 -9.56 10.20 14.57
N SER A 240 -10.01 9.34 15.48
CA SER A 240 -10.37 9.74 16.84
C SER A 240 -9.16 10.01 17.73
N ILE A 241 -8.01 9.35 17.47
CA ILE A 241 -6.82 9.47 18.31
C ILE A 241 -5.80 10.49 17.80
N VAL A 242 -5.86 10.87 16.49
CA VAL A 242 -4.99 11.91 15.91
C VAL A 242 -5.80 13.20 15.81
N LYS A 243 -5.36 14.23 16.53
CA LYS A 243 -6.00 15.53 16.57
C LYS A 243 -5.04 16.60 16.07
N ALA A 244 -5.59 17.74 15.64
CA ALA A 244 -4.77 18.83 15.09
C ALA A 244 -3.82 19.46 16.11
N ASP A 245 -4.15 19.36 17.38
CA ASP A 245 -3.39 19.85 18.54
C ASP A 245 -2.56 18.75 19.23
N ASP A 246 -2.77 17.47 18.85
CA ASP A 246 -2.00 16.34 19.41
C ASP A 246 -1.66 15.31 18.31
N LEU A 247 -0.41 15.35 17.84
CA LEU A 247 0.15 14.45 16.85
C LEU A 247 0.95 13.27 17.48
N SER A 248 0.98 13.14 18.79
CA SER A 248 1.78 12.12 19.50
C SER A 248 1.43 10.68 19.10
N LYS A 249 0.18 10.43 18.68
CA LYS A 249 -0.34 9.11 18.33
C LYS A 249 -0.31 8.78 16.84
N VAL A 250 0.28 9.65 16.00
CA VAL A 250 0.35 9.43 14.54
C VAL A 250 1.02 8.09 14.20
N ASN A 251 2.11 7.72 14.88
CA ASN A 251 2.79 6.45 14.63
C ASN A 251 1.94 5.22 14.99
N VAL A 252 1.10 5.31 16.02
CA VAL A 252 0.15 4.24 16.41
C VAL A 252 -0.96 4.13 15.37
N ALA A 253 -1.52 5.26 14.95
CA ALA A 253 -2.53 5.31 13.89
C ALA A 253 -1.99 4.72 12.59
N PHE A 254 -0.81 5.14 12.14
CA PHE A 254 -0.18 4.68 10.93
C PHE A 254 0.21 3.19 10.99
N GLY A 255 0.98 2.78 12.00
CA GLY A 255 1.58 1.43 12.04
C GLY A 255 0.64 0.37 12.58
N THR A 256 0.13 0.58 13.80
CA THR A 256 -0.63 -0.46 14.50
C THR A 256 -2.03 -0.63 13.93
N PHE A 257 -2.80 0.46 13.80
CA PHE A 257 -4.18 0.34 13.35
C PHE A 257 -4.29 -0.12 11.91
N ASN A 258 -3.48 0.42 11.00
CA ASN A 258 -3.53 0.00 9.61
C ASN A 258 -2.96 -1.41 9.42
N GLY A 259 -1.91 -1.80 10.15
CA GLY A 259 -1.38 -3.16 10.11
C GLY A 259 -2.38 -4.20 10.59
N VAL A 260 -3.05 -3.94 11.73
CA VAL A 260 -4.10 -4.84 12.23
C VAL A 260 -5.30 -4.85 11.29
N ALA A 261 -5.74 -3.67 10.81
CA ALA A 261 -6.88 -3.56 9.92
C ALA A 261 -6.69 -4.38 8.64
N SER A 262 -5.54 -4.26 7.96
CA SER A 262 -5.27 -5.00 6.73
C SER A 262 -5.18 -6.51 6.95
N CYS A 263 -4.49 -6.96 8.00
CA CYS A 263 -4.34 -8.39 8.29
C CYS A 263 -5.67 -9.04 8.68
N VAL A 264 -6.43 -8.38 9.57
CA VAL A 264 -7.73 -8.91 10.02
C VAL A 264 -8.72 -8.92 8.85
N PHE A 265 -8.83 -7.82 8.12
CA PHE A 265 -9.71 -7.77 6.95
C PHE A 265 -9.38 -8.88 5.95
N ALA A 266 -8.10 -9.02 5.57
CA ALA A 266 -7.71 -10.05 4.61
C ALA A 266 -7.94 -11.46 5.12
N ALA A 267 -7.70 -11.75 6.40
CA ALA A 267 -7.96 -13.07 6.95
C ALA A 267 -9.44 -13.45 6.87
N PHE A 268 -10.34 -12.54 7.26
CA PHE A 268 -11.77 -12.77 7.19
C PHE A 268 -12.28 -12.83 5.75
N ASP A 269 -11.79 -11.95 4.87
CA ASP A 269 -12.20 -11.90 3.48
C ASP A 269 -11.74 -13.16 2.71
N ILE A 270 -10.51 -13.61 2.90
CA ILE A 270 -10.00 -14.85 2.29
C ILE A 270 -10.81 -16.06 2.75
N VAL A 271 -11.18 -16.13 4.05
CA VAL A 271 -12.07 -17.19 4.54
C VAL A 271 -13.44 -17.12 3.84
N ASP A 272 -13.99 -15.92 3.65
CA ASP A 272 -15.26 -15.73 2.93
C ASP A 272 -15.15 -16.11 1.45
N ILE A 273 -14.06 -15.75 0.79
CA ILE A 273 -13.78 -16.14 -0.62
C ILE A 273 -13.75 -17.65 -0.78
N LEU A 274 -13.11 -18.36 0.16
CA LEU A 274 -12.89 -19.81 0.07
C LEU A 274 -14.09 -20.64 0.52
N PHE A 275 -14.80 -20.19 1.55
CA PHE A 275 -15.81 -21.00 2.25
C PHE A 275 -17.18 -20.32 2.37
N GLY A 276 -17.30 -19.04 1.99
CA GLY A 276 -18.56 -18.32 2.00
C GLY A 276 -19.54 -18.90 0.99
N ASN A 277 -20.73 -19.25 1.46
CA ASN A 277 -21.84 -19.59 0.56
C ASN A 277 -22.35 -18.31 -0.10
N ALA A 278 -22.43 -18.28 -1.42
CA ALA A 278 -22.98 -17.18 -2.22
C ALA A 278 -24.49 -16.91 -2.04
N ASN A 279 -25.07 -17.21 -0.86
CA ASN A 279 -26.52 -17.25 -0.62
C ASN A 279 -26.97 -16.25 0.46
N PHE A 280 -26.46 -15.01 0.45
CA PHE A 280 -26.96 -13.96 1.35
C PHE A 280 -27.57 -12.75 0.62
N ILE A 281 -28.00 -12.91 -0.65
CA ILE A 281 -28.91 -11.94 -1.30
C ILE A 281 -30.01 -12.72 -2.03
#